data_39949a61052cc06da95648ed046110ac
#
_entry.id   39949a61052cc06da95648ed046110ac
#
_cell.length_a   1.000
_cell.length_b   1.000
_cell.length_c   1.000
_cell.angle_alpha   90.00
_cell.angle_beta   90.00
_cell.angle_gamma   90.00
#
_symmetry.space_group_name_H-M   'P 1'
#
loop_
_entity.id
_entity.type
_entity.pdbx_description
1 polymer ?
#
loop_
_entity_poly.entity_id
_entity_poly.type
_entity_poly.pdbx_seq_one_letter_code
_entity_poly.pdbx_strand_id
1 'polypeptide(L)'
;MMIRRLFFFMLTMAVLLTACTDNDTFGTAVGNRLTFSEDTVRLDTLFSTVPSSTQAFWIHNWSNDGIRILTARLERGSQSGYRVNMDGIFLNPVGTDFEIRKGDSLLVFVEVTTHMNYQEGPQLVEDNLILTLESGITQSVNLRTYSWDAQKLTNLVVSRDTVIQSSLPLILYGTGIVVEEGATLTLRNTELYFHDGAGLYIEGQLEADSCLFRGDRLDHMFDYLPYDRVTGQWVGINIAYTSKHNQFTNCEIRNSYYGLLCDSTSLVLYNTIVHNSNGYGLAARHSNVELRYCQFTNSLDDCLLLLGCDAIVDHCTLAQFFPFSANRKAAFNFANTTLPMTLLCTNTLVTGYAENVMVKETVNEQVPLDYHFTNCILRTDSVDAPEHFEEIIWESSKSEVQGTQHFRNIDEEKLFYDFAIDSISPAFTRDIGRIFQK
;
A
#
# COMPACT_ATOMS: atom_id res chain seq x y z
N MET A 1 -68.69 33.89 9.09
CA MET A 1 -67.23 33.86 8.99
C MET A 1 -66.65 32.50 9.36
N MET A 2 -67.18 31.80 10.34
CA MET A 2 -66.76 30.49 10.81
C MET A 2 -66.97 29.35 9.78
N ILE A 3 -68.10 29.27 9.12
CA ILE A 3 -68.46 28.27 8.12
C ILE A 3 -67.51 28.32 6.88
N ARG A 4 -67.10 29.52 6.47
CA ARG A 4 -66.17 29.72 5.34
C ARG A 4 -64.76 29.28 5.67
N ARG A 5 -64.34 29.38 6.93
CA ARG A 5 -63.02 28.83 7.43
C ARG A 5 -63.03 27.30 7.57
N LEU A 6 -64.19 26.74 7.98
CA LEU A 6 -64.34 25.29 8.09
C LEU A 6 -64.34 24.64 6.70
N PHE A 7 -64.96 25.27 5.70
CA PHE A 7 -64.96 24.78 4.33
C PHE A 7 -63.57 24.83 3.69
N PHE A 8 -62.79 25.89 3.98
CA PHE A 8 -61.41 26.02 3.52
C PHE A 8 -60.49 24.95 4.19
N PHE A 9 -60.71 24.66 5.45
CA PHE A 9 -59.98 23.65 6.19
C PHE A 9 -60.30 22.22 5.72
N MET A 10 -61.57 21.93 5.43
CA MET A 10 -62.00 20.69 4.81
C MET A 10 -61.45 20.51 3.37
N LEU A 11 -61.41 21.59 2.59
CA LEU A 11 -60.86 21.54 1.24
C LEU A 11 -59.35 21.33 1.22
N THR A 12 -58.61 22.00 2.12
CA THR A 12 -57.17 21.73 2.29
C THR A 12 -56.87 20.35 2.82
N MET A 13 -57.69 19.83 3.72
CA MET A 13 -57.53 18.45 4.24
C MET A 13 -57.88 17.41 3.18
N ALA A 14 -58.83 17.66 2.30
CA ALA A 14 -59.17 16.78 1.16
C ALA A 14 -58.06 16.77 0.09
N VAL A 15 -57.38 17.88 -0.15
CA VAL A 15 -56.22 17.96 -1.07
C VAL A 15 -55.00 17.26 -0.51
N LEU A 16 -54.83 17.24 0.83
CA LEU A 16 -53.75 16.51 1.47
C LEU A 16 -53.94 14.98 1.51
N LEU A 17 -55.17 14.49 1.31
CA LEU A 17 -55.49 13.06 1.26
C LEU A 17 -55.37 12.45 -0.15
N THR A 18 -55.14 13.26 -1.19
CA THR A 18 -54.88 12.77 -2.55
C THR A 18 -53.41 12.66 -2.92
N ALA A 19 -52.51 12.93 -1.97
CA ALA A 19 -51.08 12.71 -2.18
C ALA A 19 -50.72 11.24 -1.96
N CYS A 20 -50.24 10.61 -3.01
CA CYS A 20 -49.68 9.28 -3.10
C CYS A 20 -50.64 8.09 -2.96
N THR A 21 -51.43 7.86 -4.01
CA THR A 21 -51.65 6.52 -4.47
C THR A 21 -50.83 6.29 -5.75
N ASP A 22 -49.51 6.22 -5.65
CA ASP A 22 -48.74 5.56 -6.68
C ASP A 22 -49.16 4.08 -6.63
N ASN A 23 -50.08 3.69 -7.48
CA ASN A 23 -50.32 2.29 -7.78
C ASN A 23 -49.07 1.81 -8.55
N ASP A 24 -48.10 1.24 -7.84
CA ASP A 24 -46.97 0.57 -8.46
C ASP A 24 -47.49 -0.55 -9.35
N THR A 25 -47.46 -0.34 -10.66
CA THR A 25 -47.80 -1.41 -11.63
C THR A 25 -46.50 -2.13 -11.99
N PHE A 26 -46.52 -3.45 -11.87
CA PHE A 26 -45.42 -4.30 -12.33
C PHE A 26 -45.78 -4.86 -13.70
N GLY A 27 -44.91 -4.58 -14.69
CA GLY A 27 -45.17 -4.96 -16.09
C GLY A 27 -44.30 -6.16 -16.52
N THR A 28 -44.95 -7.08 -17.27
CA THR A 28 -44.26 -8.24 -17.84
C THR A 28 -43.89 -8.04 -19.32
N ALA A 29 -43.86 -6.78 -19.79
CA ALA A 29 -43.46 -6.48 -21.15
C ALA A 29 -42.00 -6.88 -21.41
N VAL A 30 -41.76 -7.60 -22.50
CA VAL A 30 -40.42 -8.09 -22.90
C VAL A 30 -39.41 -6.94 -23.14
N GLY A 31 -39.94 -5.72 -23.40
CA GLY A 31 -39.12 -4.51 -23.55
C GLY A 31 -38.59 -3.94 -22.24
N ASN A 32 -39.21 -4.28 -21.11
CA ASN A 32 -38.78 -3.81 -19.79
C ASN A 32 -37.50 -4.53 -19.39
N ARG A 33 -36.41 -3.77 -19.21
CA ARG A 33 -35.09 -4.31 -18.89
C ARG A 33 -34.47 -3.51 -17.75
N LEU A 34 -33.68 -4.20 -16.97
CA LEU A 34 -32.82 -3.61 -15.96
C LEU A 34 -31.55 -3.03 -16.62
N THR A 35 -31.06 -1.95 -16.05
CA THR A 35 -29.77 -1.35 -16.41
C THR A 35 -28.84 -1.48 -15.23
N PHE A 36 -27.60 -1.84 -15.48
CA PHE A 36 -26.58 -2.02 -14.45
C PHE A 36 -25.62 -0.85 -14.47
N SER A 37 -25.14 -0.41 -13.30
CA SER A 37 -24.10 0.60 -13.23
C SER A 37 -22.77 0.09 -13.80
N GLU A 38 -22.58 -1.22 -13.78
CA GLU A 38 -21.40 -1.92 -14.32
C GLU A 38 -21.82 -3.22 -15.02
N ASP A 39 -21.27 -3.51 -16.19
CA ASP A 39 -21.44 -4.78 -16.89
C ASP A 39 -20.59 -5.90 -16.29
N THR A 40 -19.49 -5.52 -15.66
CA THR A 40 -18.54 -6.41 -14.98
C THR A 40 -18.12 -5.80 -13.66
N VAL A 41 -18.48 -6.44 -12.56
CA VAL A 41 -18.00 -6.09 -11.20
C VAL A 41 -16.62 -6.69 -11.03
N ARG A 42 -15.63 -5.83 -10.89
CA ARG A 42 -14.22 -6.22 -10.73
C ARG A 42 -13.85 -6.13 -9.26
N LEU A 43 -13.54 -7.26 -8.67
CA LEU A 43 -12.86 -7.32 -7.40
C LEU A 43 -11.36 -7.45 -7.72
N ASP A 44 -10.54 -6.78 -6.92
CA ASP A 44 -9.09 -6.76 -7.13
C ASP A 44 -8.46 -8.14 -7.00
N THR A 45 -7.14 -8.20 -7.18
CA THR A 45 -6.37 -9.41 -6.86
C THR A 45 -6.43 -9.67 -5.36
N LEU A 46 -6.64 -10.91 -4.98
CA LEU A 46 -6.68 -11.34 -3.58
C LEU A 46 -5.93 -12.66 -3.39
N PHE A 47 -5.54 -12.94 -2.17
CA PHE A 47 -5.00 -14.24 -1.83
C PHE A 47 -6.12 -15.27 -1.66
N SER A 48 -5.89 -16.50 -2.14
CA SER A 48 -6.84 -17.59 -1.94
C SER A 48 -7.13 -17.82 -0.46
N THR A 49 -8.37 -18.19 -0.15
CA THR A 49 -8.87 -18.38 1.22
C THR A 49 -8.89 -17.13 2.12
N VAL A 50 -8.60 -15.94 1.55
CA VAL A 50 -8.77 -14.63 2.20
C VAL A 50 -10.00 -13.96 1.63
N PRO A 51 -10.95 -13.47 2.45
CA PRO A 51 -12.11 -12.74 1.95
C PRO A 51 -11.68 -11.43 1.27
N SER A 52 -12.36 -11.08 0.16
CA SER A 52 -12.20 -9.76 -0.45
C SER A 52 -12.85 -8.67 0.39
N SER A 53 -12.53 -7.40 0.08
CA SER A 53 -13.41 -6.28 0.41
C SER A 53 -14.76 -6.45 -0.30
N THR A 54 -15.79 -5.78 0.25
CA THR A 54 -17.13 -5.75 -0.36
C THR A 54 -17.14 -4.72 -1.49
N GLN A 55 -17.52 -5.14 -2.68
CA GLN A 55 -17.82 -4.27 -3.80
C GLN A 55 -19.34 -4.09 -3.94
N ALA A 56 -19.77 -2.94 -4.47
CA ALA A 56 -21.18 -2.64 -4.64
C ALA A 56 -21.46 -2.10 -6.04
N PHE A 57 -22.60 -2.48 -6.60
CA PHE A 57 -23.09 -1.91 -7.84
C PHE A 57 -24.62 -1.73 -7.80
N TRP A 58 -25.15 -0.88 -8.71
CA TRP A 58 -26.58 -0.58 -8.77
C TRP A 58 -27.24 -1.29 -9.91
N ILE A 59 -28.47 -1.75 -9.66
CA ILE A 59 -29.44 -2.22 -10.67
C ILE A 59 -30.54 -1.17 -10.75
N HIS A 60 -30.73 -0.58 -11.92
CA HIS A 60 -31.72 0.49 -12.16
C HIS A 60 -32.89 -0.02 -13.02
N ASN A 61 -34.09 0.43 -12.71
CA ASN A 61 -35.27 0.26 -13.54
C ASN A 61 -35.71 1.62 -14.15
N TRP A 62 -35.32 1.86 -15.38
CA TRP A 62 -35.72 3.04 -16.15
C TRP A 62 -36.97 2.81 -16.99
N SER A 63 -37.66 1.65 -16.84
CA SER A 63 -38.90 1.31 -17.56
C SER A 63 -40.08 2.14 -17.03
N ASN A 64 -41.19 2.12 -17.78
CA ASN A 64 -42.39 2.81 -17.37
C ASN A 64 -43.19 2.08 -16.28
N ASP A 65 -42.88 0.81 -16.03
CA ASP A 65 -43.51 -0.06 -15.02
C ASP A 65 -42.46 -0.56 -14.03
N GLY A 66 -42.86 -0.98 -12.85
CA GLY A 66 -42.03 -1.78 -11.95
C GLY A 66 -41.58 -3.09 -12.60
N ILE A 67 -40.41 -3.57 -12.25
CA ILE A 67 -39.89 -4.87 -12.72
C ILE A 67 -39.71 -5.78 -11.51
N ARG A 68 -40.25 -7.01 -11.65
CA ARG A 68 -40.03 -8.06 -10.65
C ARG A 68 -39.00 -9.06 -11.15
N ILE A 69 -37.98 -9.29 -10.30
CA ILE A 69 -36.97 -10.32 -10.51
C ILE A 69 -37.43 -11.56 -9.76
N LEU A 70 -37.85 -12.58 -10.49
CA LEU A 70 -38.34 -13.83 -9.90
C LEU A 70 -37.23 -14.60 -9.21
N THR A 71 -36.04 -14.64 -9.84
CA THR A 71 -34.87 -15.30 -9.26
C THR A 71 -33.60 -14.56 -9.54
N ALA A 72 -32.72 -14.50 -8.52
CA ALA A 72 -31.35 -14.07 -8.63
C ALA A 72 -30.44 -15.21 -8.13
N ARG A 73 -29.42 -15.58 -8.90
CA ARG A 73 -28.50 -16.66 -8.52
C ARG A 73 -27.12 -16.47 -9.15
N LEU A 74 -26.12 -17.05 -8.52
CA LEU A 74 -24.83 -17.26 -9.17
C LEU A 74 -24.90 -18.41 -10.18
N GLU A 75 -24.28 -18.28 -11.33
CA GLU A 75 -24.27 -19.30 -12.38
C GLU A 75 -23.61 -20.59 -11.90
N ARG A 76 -22.47 -20.46 -11.24
CA ARG A 76 -21.66 -21.55 -10.66
C ARG A 76 -22.06 -21.91 -9.23
N GLY A 77 -23.05 -21.23 -8.65
CA GLY A 77 -23.48 -21.42 -7.26
C GLY A 77 -22.37 -21.12 -6.27
N SER A 78 -22.10 -22.04 -5.33
CA SER A 78 -21.03 -21.87 -4.32
C SER A 78 -19.62 -22.22 -4.81
N GLN A 79 -19.46 -22.69 -6.04
CA GLN A 79 -18.18 -23.22 -6.52
C GLN A 79 -17.13 -22.13 -6.80
N SER A 80 -17.57 -20.94 -7.15
CA SER A 80 -16.69 -19.81 -7.45
C SER A 80 -16.18 -19.08 -6.20
N GLY A 81 -16.84 -19.30 -5.05
CA GLY A 81 -16.56 -18.59 -3.80
C GLY A 81 -17.18 -17.21 -3.70
N TYR A 82 -17.90 -16.74 -4.72
CA TYR A 82 -18.64 -15.48 -4.65
C TYR A 82 -19.83 -15.56 -3.70
N ARG A 83 -20.10 -14.46 -3.04
CA ARG A 83 -21.27 -14.22 -2.19
C ARG A 83 -21.90 -12.90 -2.61
N VAL A 84 -23.20 -12.92 -2.84
CA VAL A 84 -23.96 -11.76 -3.26
C VAL A 84 -25.07 -11.48 -2.26
N ASN A 85 -25.20 -10.23 -1.84
CA ASN A 85 -26.31 -9.71 -1.07
C ASN A 85 -27.09 -8.72 -1.95
N MET A 86 -28.37 -8.96 -2.10
CA MET A 86 -29.25 -8.16 -2.92
C MET A 86 -30.44 -7.74 -2.06
N ASP A 87 -30.61 -6.43 -1.86
CA ASP A 87 -31.66 -5.86 -1.01
C ASP A 87 -31.67 -6.45 0.43
N GLY A 88 -30.49 -6.63 1.03
CA GLY A 88 -30.35 -7.22 2.37
C GLY A 88 -30.46 -8.75 2.42
N ILE A 89 -30.72 -9.41 1.31
CA ILE A 89 -30.88 -10.88 1.22
C ILE A 89 -29.64 -11.51 0.60
N PHE A 90 -28.98 -12.41 1.33
CA PHE A 90 -27.90 -13.24 0.77
C PHE A 90 -28.47 -14.33 -0.13
N LEU A 91 -27.92 -14.43 -1.35
CA LEU A 91 -28.29 -15.49 -2.29
C LEU A 91 -27.69 -16.83 -1.82
N ASN A 92 -28.57 -17.76 -1.35
CA ASN A 92 -28.12 -19.06 -0.86
C ASN A 92 -29.07 -20.21 -1.29
N PRO A 93 -28.87 -20.87 -2.39
CA PRO A 93 -28.10 -20.48 -3.57
C PRO A 93 -28.85 -19.48 -4.46
N VAL A 94 -30.16 -19.25 -4.21
CA VAL A 94 -31.08 -18.44 -5.01
C VAL A 94 -31.81 -17.47 -4.10
N GLY A 95 -31.90 -16.22 -4.50
CA GLY A 95 -32.82 -15.22 -3.96
C GLY A 95 -34.06 -15.11 -4.88
N THR A 96 -35.21 -14.78 -4.31
CA THR A 96 -36.48 -14.66 -5.07
C THR A 96 -37.21 -13.36 -4.74
N ASP A 97 -38.07 -12.98 -5.67
CA ASP A 97 -39.10 -11.96 -5.48
C ASP A 97 -38.56 -10.55 -5.13
N PHE A 98 -37.51 -10.12 -5.83
CA PHE A 98 -37.05 -8.74 -5.71
C PHE A 98 -37.84 -7.82 -6.61
N GLU A 99 -38.28 -6.68 -6.07
CA GLU A 99 -39.09 -5.70 -6.78
C GLU A 99 -38.31 -4.38 -6.92
N ILE A 100 -38.24 -3.87 -8.15
CA ILE A 100 -37.66 -2.54 -8.44
C ILE A 100 -38.78 -1.70 -9.08
N ARG A 101 -39.26 -0.69 -8.37
CA ARG A 101 -40.28 0.21 -8.84
C ARG A 101 -39.81 1.01 -10.06
N LYS A 102 -40.75 1.60 -10.79
CA LYS A 102 -40.46 2.51 -11.88
C LYS A 102 -39.53 3.67 -11.40
N GLY A 103 -38.38 3.86 -12.07
CA GLY A 103 -37.41 4.91 -11.77
C GLY A 103 -36.60 4.66 -10.50
N ASP A 104 -36.74 3.52 -9.87
CA ASP A 104 -36.01 3.15 -8.66
C ASP A 104 -34.80 2.25 -8.98
N SER A 105 -34.00 1.99 -7.96
CA SER A 105 -32.78 1.18 -8.06
C SER A 105 -32.58 0.28 -6.83
N LEU A 106 -31.81 -0.78 -7.02
CA LEU A 106 -31.46 -1.73 -5.98
C LEU A 106 -29.94 -1.84 -5.89
N LEU A 107 -29.41 -1.76 -4.66
CA LEU A 107 -27.99 -1.92 -4.40
C LEU A 107 -27.65 -3.39 -4.19
N VAL A 108 -26.59 -3.83 -4.85
CA VAL A 108 -26.06 -5.19 -4.76
C VAL A 108 -24.66 -5.16 -4.19
N PHE A 109 -24.40 -5.96 -3.18
CA PHE A 109 -23.08 -6.15 -2.59
C PHE A 109 -22.50 -7.49 -3.03
N VAL A 110 -21.23 -7.49 -3.38
CA VAL A 110 -20.49 -8.67 -3.84
C VAL A 110 -19.21 -8.82 -3.04
N GLU A 111 -18.98 -10.03 -2.57
CA GLU A 111 -17.72 -10.46 -1.93
C GLU A 111 -17.29 -11.79 -2.55
N VAL A 112 -16.02 -12.11 -2.41
CA VAL A 112 -15.49 -13.42 -2.83
C VAL A 112 -14.48 -13.94 -1.81
N THR A 113 -14.52 -15.27 -1.60
CA THR A 113 -13.46 -16.01 -0.92
C THR A 113 -13.11 -17.18 -1.81
N THR A 114 -12.04 -17.07 -2.56
CA THR A 114 -11.65 -18.08 -3.54
C THR A 114 -11.02 -19.29 -2.85
N HIS A 115 -11.04 -20.43 -3.55
CA HIS A 115 -10.34 -21.63 -3.13
C HIS A 115 -8.91 -21.64 -3.69
N MET A 116 -8.03 -22.42 -3.07
CA MET A 116 -6.71 -22.70 -3.66
C MET A 116 -6.87 -23.39 -5.01
N ASN A 117 -6.08 -22.97 -5.98
CA ASN A 117 -6.10 -23.49 -7.34
C ASN A 117 -4.84 -24.29 -7.71
N TYR A 118 -3.81 -24.25 -6.87
CA TYR A 118 -2.53 -24.94 -7.02
C TYR A 118 -1.77 -24.56 -8.32
N GLN A 119 -1.93 -23.28 -8.74
CA GLN A 119 -1.24 -22.72 -9.90
C GLN A 119 -0.27 -21.63 -9.44
N GLU A 120 0.75 -21.38 -10.24
CA GLU A 120 1.68 -20.27 -10.01
C GLU A 120 1.03 -18.93 -10.43
N GLY A 121 1.22 -17.93 -9.58
CA GLY A 121 0.72 -16.57 -9.81
C GLY A 121 -0.79 -16.41 -9.71
N PRO A 122 -1.29 -15.18 -9.94
CA PRO A 122 -2.71 -14.88 -9.87
C PRO A 122 -3.51 -15.54 -11.00
N GLN A 123 -4.56 -16.27 -10.67
CA GLN A 123 -5.47 -16.94 -11.61
C GLN A 123 -6.83 -16.26 -11.67
N LEU A 124 -7.38 -16.16 -12.86
CA LEU A 124 -8.70 -15.57 -13.08
C LEU A 124 -9.81 -16.45 -12.49
N VAL A 125 -10.67 -15.84 -11.68
CA VAL A 125 -11.90 -16.46 -11.14
C VAL A 125 -13.09 -15.62 -11.55
N GLU A 126 -14.01 -16.23 -12.31
CA GLU A 126 -15.22 -15.57 -12.83
C GLU A 126 -16.48 -16.34 -12.46
N ASP A 127 -17.56 -15.58 -12.30
CA ASP A 127 -18.92 -16.08 -12.20
C ASP A 127 -19.89 -15.05 -12.80
N ASN A 128 -21.13 -15.41 -13.00
CA ASN A 128 -22.19 -14.50 -13.43
C ASN A 128 -23.31 -14.48 -12.40
N LEU A 129 -23.74 -13.27 -12.02
CA LEU A 129 -25.01 -13.06 -11.34
C LEU A 129 -26.11 -13.09 -12.38
N ILE A 130 -26.95 -14.12 -12.34
CA ILE A 130 -28.06 -14.35 -13.29
C ILE A 130 -29.36 -13.87 -12.65
N LEU A 131 -30.05 -12.96 -13.31
CA LEU A 131 -31.35 -12.41 -12.93
C LEU A 131 -32.41 -12.86 -13.92
N THR A 132 -33.44 -13.54 -13.44
CA THR A 132 -34.60 -13.95 -14.26
C THR A 132 -35.80 -13.09 -13.91
N LEU A 133 -36.28 -12.30 -14.85
CA LEU A 133 -37.41 -11.38 -14.68
C LEU A 133 -38.76 -12.10 -14.85
N GLU A 134 -39.82 -11.56 -14.30
CA GLU A 134 -41.20 -12.05 -14.45
C GLU A 134 -41.64 -12.07 -15.93
N SER A 135 -41.07 -11.24 -16.78
CA SER A 135 -41.26 -11.27 -18.24
C SER A 135 -40.63 -12.49 -18.94
N GLY A 136 -39.92 -13.36 -18.22
CA GLY A 136 -39.15 -14.48 -18.76
C GLY A 136 -37.77 -14.12 -19.31
N ILE A 137 -37.38 -12.83 -19.25
CA ILE A 137 -36.07 -12.39 -19.69
C ILE A 137 -35.03 -12.71 -18.64
N THR A 138 -33.86 -13.17 -19.10
CA THR A 138 -32.68 -13.35 -18.28
C THR A 138 -31.65 -12.30 -18.62
N GLN A 139 -31.10 -11.64 -17.60
CA GLN A 139 -29.99 -10.71 -17.70
C GLN A 139 -28.87 -11.16 -16.75
N SER A 140 -27.64 -10.77 -17.04
CA SER A 140 -26.50 -11.17 -16.21
C SER A 140 -25.49 -10.03 -16.03
N VAL A 141 -24.81 -10.06 -14.89
CA VAL A 141 -23.65 -9.22 -14.58
C VAL A 141 -22.47 -10.14 -14.33
N ASN A 142 -21.34 -9.88 -14.99
CA ASN A 142 -20.12 -10.66 -14.78
C ASN A 142 -19.44 -10.22 -13.47
N LEU A 143 -18.97 -11.19 -12.70
CA LEU A 143 -18.18 -11.00 -11.47
C LEU A 143 -16.79 -11.55 -11.74
N ARG A 144 -15.76 -10.73 -11.47
CA ARG A 144 -14.38 -11.06 -11.87
C ARG A 144 -13.38 -10.67 -10.80
N THR A 145 -12.44 -11.58 -10.50
CA THR A 145 -11.29 -11.36 -9.62
C THR A 145 -10.09 -12.18 -10.07
N TYR A 146 -8.91 -11.85 -9.54
CA TYR A 146 -7.72 -12.69 -9.64
C TYR A 146 -7.39 -13.27 -8.26
N SER A 147 -7.21 -14.59 -8.20
CA SER A 147 -6.87 -15.32 -6.98
C SER A 147 -5.44 -15.82 -7.04
N TRP A 148 -4.66 -15.53 -6.01
CA TRP A 148 -3.27 -15.96 -5.91
C TRP A 148 -3.10 -16.86 -4.68
N ASP A 149 -2.60 -18.07 -4.89
CA ASP A 149 -2.37 -19.01 -3.79
C ASP A 149 -1.23 -18.49 -2.90
N ALA A 150 -1.44 -18.57 -1.59
CA ALA A 150 -0.47 -18.14 -0.60
C ALA A 150 -0.45 -19.09 0.61
N GLN A 151 0.69 -19.19 1.26
CA GLN A 151 0.83 -19.92 2.52
C GLN A 151 0.63 -18.98 3.70
N LYS A 152 -0.27 -19.34 4.62
CA LYS A 152 -0.55 -18.57 5.85
C LYS A 152 0.28 -19.07 7.02
N LEU A 153 0.95 -18.15 7.69
CA LEU A 153 1.75 -18.39 8.88
C LEU A 153 1.28 -17.46 10.00
N THR A 154 1.16 -17.98 11.21
CA THR A 154 0.71 -17.19 12.37
C THR A 154 1.72 -17.35 13.49
N ASN A 155 2.24 -16.22 14.02
CA ASN A 155 3.19 -16.18 15.14
C ASN A 155 4.38 -17.12 14.88
N LEU A 156 5.07 -16.94 13.75
CA LEU A 156 6.22 -17.78 13.43
C LEU A 156 7.40 -17.44 14.36
N VAL A 157 7.81 -18.41 15.17
CA VAL A 157 9.00 -18.29 16.02
C VAL A 157 10.14 -19.11 15.45
N VAL A 158 11.27 -18.46 15.21
CA VAL A 158 12.51 -19.05 14.70
C VAL A 158 13.48 -19.18 15.87
N SER A 159 13.55 -20.35 16.50
CA SER A 159 14.38 -20.64 17.67
C SER A 159 15.69 -21.39 17.35
N ARG A 160 15.97 -21.62 16.08
CA ARG A 160 17.19 -22.24 15.55
C ARG A 160 17.41 -21.79 14.12
N ASP A 161 18.61 -21.97 13.60
CA ASP A 161 18.94 -21.64 12.22
C ASP A 161 17.92 -22.25 11.26
N THR A 162 17.29 -21.38 10.49
CA THR A 162 16.16 -21.74 9.63
C THR A 162 16.31 -21.03 8.28
N VAL A 163 16.15 -21.80 7.20
CA VAL A 163 16.10 -21.26 5.83
C VAL A 163 14.67 -21.33 5.32
N ILE A 164 14.17 -20.21 4.84
CA ILE A 164 12.87 -20.13 4.16
C ILE A 164 13.11 -19.66 2.73
N GLN A 165 12.65 -20.49 1.80
CA GLN A 165 12.56 -20.16 0.38
C GLN A 165 11.21 -20.65 -0.13
N SER A 166 10.41 -19.77 -0.72
CA SER A 166 9.06 -20.11 -1.15
C SER A 166 8.75 -19.47 -2.50
N SER A 167 8.20 -20.26 -3.41
CA SER A 167 7.62 -19.76 -4.67
C SER A 167 6.20 -19.22 -4.48
N LEU A 168 5.54 -19.54 -3.35
CA LEU A 168 4.26 -18.96 -2.97
C LEU A 168 4.46 -17.80 -2.00
N PRO A 169 3.67 -16.73 -2.10
CA PRO A 169 3.61 -15.69 -1.09
C PRO A 169 3.37 -16.26 0.31
N LEU A 170 4.06 -15.70 1.30
CA LEU A 170 3.86 -16.02 2.71
C LEU A 170 3.07 -14.89 3.37
N ILE A 171 1.87 -15.19 3.88
CA ILE A 171 1.05 -14.22 4.61
C ILE A 171 1.26 -14.42 6.11
N LEU A 172 1.73 -13.38 6.78
CA LEU A 172 2.12 -13.38 8.19
C LEU A 172 1.03 -12.73 9.05
N TYR A 173 0.47 -13.50 9.96
CA TYR A 173 -0.55 -13.06 10.91
C TYR A 173 -0.03 -13.00 12.36
N GLY A 174 -0.81 -12.37 13.22
CA GLY A 174 -0.50 -12.21 14.63
C GLY A 174 0.72 -11.31 14.84
N THR A 175 1.74 -11.76 15.54
CA THR A 175 2.99 -11.02 15.73
C THR A 175 3.89 -11.02 14.47
N GLY A 176 3.59 -11.87 13.47
CA GLY A 176 4.44 -12.06 12.30
C GLY A 176 5.54 -13.07 12.55
N ILE A 177 6.81 -12.64 12.44
CA ILE A 177 8.01 -13.47 12.64
C ILE A 177 8.82 -12.92 13.80
N VAL A 178 9.23 -13.82 14.71
CA VAL A 178 10.20 -13.54 15.78
C VAL A 178 11.40 -14.47 15.59
N VAL A 179 12.60 -13.88 15.45
CA VAL A 179 13.87 -14.62 15.40
C VAL A 179 14.51 -14.52 16.77
N GLU A 180 14.52 -15.61 17.52
CA GLU A 180 15.06 -15.64 18.87
C GLU A 180 16.60 -15.48 18.89
N GLU A 181 17.13 -14.99 20.02
CA GLU A 181 18.57 -14.85 20.24
C GLU A 181 19.32 -16.16 19.98
N GLY A 182 20.41 -16.09 19.23
CA GLY A 182 21.22 -17.26 18.84
C GLY A 182 20.74 -18.01 17.61
N ALA A 183 19.55 -17.69 17.07
CA ALA A 183 19.05 -18.26 15.81
C ALA A 183 19.35 -17.34 14.63
N THR A 184 19.55 -17.92 13.45
CA THR A 184 19.65 -17.21 12.18
C THR A 184 18.47 -17.56 11.29
N LEU A 185 17.73 -16.53 10.83
CA LEU A 185 16.75 -16.67 9.76
C LEU A 185 17.40 -16.31 8.43
N THR A 186 17.43 -17.23 7.50
CA THR A 186 17.85 -17.00 6.11
C THR A 186 16.62 -17.03 5.20
N LEU A 187 16.33 -15.90 4.53
CA LEU A 187 15.25 -15.76 3.56
C LEU A 187 15.82 -15.64 2.15
N ARG A 188 15.29 -16.40 1.19
CA ARG A 188 15.74 -16.39 -0.21
C ARG A 188 14.58 -16.41 -1.18
N ASN A 189 14.58 -15.48 -2.15
CA ASN A 189 13.58 -15.42 -3.23
C ASN A 189 12.16 -15.61 -2.68
N THR A 190 11.79 -14.85 -1.65
CA THR A 190 10.54 -15.03 -0.92
C THR A 190 9.78 -13.71 -0.81
N GLU A 191 8.48 -13.75 -1.09
CA GLU A 191 7.59 -12.62 -0.89
C GLU A 191 6.82 -12.78 0.43
N LEU A 192 7.01 -11.83 1.34
CA LEU A 192 6.41 -11.80 2.67
C LEU A 192 5.38 -10.67 2.74
N TYR A 193 4.15 -11.07 3.02
CA TYR A 193 2.99 -10.19 3.14
C TYR A 193 2.51 -10.18 4.59
N PHE A 194 2.62 -9.05 5.25
CA PHE A 194 2.31 -8.92 6.66
C PHE A 194 0.89 -8.35 6.84
N HIS A 195 0.08 -9.05 7.61
CA HIS A 195 -1.23 -8.56 8.03
C HIS A 195 -1.07 -7.42 9.03
N ASP A 196 -2.12 -6.61 9.20
CA ASP A 196 -2.14 -5.52 10.17
C ASP A 196 -1.71 -6.01 11.57
N GLY A 197 -0.78 -5.27 12.19
CA GLY A 197 -0.17 -5.62 13.48
C GLY A 197 0.95 -6.65 13.43
N ALA A 198 1.17 -7.34 12.31
CA ALA A 198 2.31 -8.24 12.14
C ALA A 198 3.60 -7.47 11.81
N GLY A 199 4.74 -8.01 12.23
CA GLY A 199 6.07 -7.45 11.98
C GLY A 199 7.15 -8.52 11.89
N LEU A 200 8.40 -8.08 11.68
CA LEU A 200 9.58 -8.93 11.76
C LEU A 200 10.47 -8.46 12.90
N TYR A 201 10.61 -9.27 13.93
CA TYR A 201 11.36 -8.97 15.15
C TYR A 201 12.60 -9.86 15.21
N ILE A 202 13.78 -9.27 15.26
CA ILE A 202 15.06 -9.96 15.14
C ILE A 202 15.88 -9.74 16.42
N GLU A 203 15.85 -10.71 17.30
CA GLU A 203 16.72 -10.80 18.47
C GLU A 203 17.98 -11.62 18.15
N GLY A 204 17.88 -12.55 17.19
CA GLY A 204 18.94 -13.34 16.59
C GLY A 204 19.61 -12.65 15.39
N GLN A 205 19.68 -13.31 14.25
CA GLN A 205 20.31 -12.78 13.03
C GLN A 205 19.37 -12.95 11.82
N LEU A 206 19.53 -12.05 10.82
CA LEU A 206 18.80 -12.14 9.57
C LEU A 206 19.74 -12.03 8.36
N GLU A 207 19.56 -12.96 7.43
CA GLU A 207 20.10 -12.89 6.07
C GLU A 207 18.93 -12.94 5.08
N ALA A 208 18.67 -11.87 4.35
CA ALA A 208 17.63 -11.82 3.34
C ALA A 208 18.22 -11.50 1.97
N ASP A 209 17.91 -12.32 0.97
CA ASP A 209 18.32 -12.10 -0.40
C ASP A 209 17.13 -12.27 -1.35
N SER A 210 16.94 -11.24 -2.21
CA SER A 210 15.90 -11.22 -3.23
C SER A 210 14.49 -11.40 -2.64
N CYS A 211 14.18 -10.65 -1.57
CA CYS A 211 12.94 -10.76 -0.82
C CYS A 211 12.12 -9.46 -0.91
N LEU A 212 10.79 -9.65 -0.92
CA LEU A 212 9.81 -8.56 -0.79
C LEU A 212 9.17 -8.62 0.61
N PHE A 213 9.12 -7.48 1.30
CA PHE A 213 8.44 -7.28 2.58
C PHE A 213 7.41 -6.17 2.43
N ARG A 214 6.11 -6.48 2.56
CA ARG A 214 5.04 -5.50 2.41
C ARG A 214 3.78 -5.88 3.18
N GLY A 215 2.79 -4.98 3.22
CA GLY A 215 1.44 -5.30 3.70
C GLY A 215 0.70 -6.29 2.79
N ASP A 216 -0.27 -7.01 3.35
CA ASP A 216 -1.00 -8.09 2.67
C ASP A 216 -2.17 -7.61 1.80
N ARG A 217 -2.45 -6.30 1.78
CA ARG A 217 -3.52 -5.73 0.97
C ARG A 217 -3.06 -5.55 -0.48
N LEU A 218 -3.76 -6.23 -1.40
CA LEU A 218 -3.53 -6.18 -2.85
C LEU A 218 -4.63 -5.40 -3.58
N ASP A 219 -5.66 -4.99 -2.86
CA ASP A 219 -6.84 -4.27 -3.35
C ASP A 219 -6.65 -2.75 -3.29
N HIS A 220 -7.73 -2.02 -3.54
CA HIS A 220 -7.77 -0.57 -3.47
C HIS A 220 -8.48 -0.10 -2.19
N MET A 221 -7.95 0.97 -1.57
CA MET A 221 -8.65 1.70 -0.50
C MET A 221 -9.80 2.53 -1.09
N PHE A 222 -9.54 3.16 -2.22
CA PHE A 222 -10.47 3.89 -3.08
C PHE A 222 -10.11 3.61 -4.53
N ASP A 223 -11.01 3.81 -5.47
CA ASP A 223 -10.80 3.54 -6.91
C ASP A 223 -9.49 4.12 -7.48
N TYR A 224 -9.08 5.28 -6.95
CA TYR A 224 -7.86 5.97 -7.34
C TYR A 224 -6.63 5.63 -6.48
N LEU A 225 -6.81 4.93 -5.34
CA LEU A 225 -5.76 4.70 -4.35
C LEU A 225 -5.60 3.19 -4.04
N PRO A 226 -4.71 2.49 -4.76
CA PRO A 226 -4.37 1.12 -4.40
C PRO A 226 -3.63 1.08 -3.06
N TYR A 227 -3.88 0.04 -2.27
CA TYR A 227 -3.14 -0.18 -1.01
C TYR A 227 -1.64 -0.29 -1.21
N ASP A 228 -1.19 -0.63 -2.41
CA ASP A 228 0.23 -0.62 -2.77
C ASP A 228 0.92 0.76 -2.60
N ARG A 229 0.13 1.82 -2.48
CA ARG A 229 0.59 3.21 -2.27
C ARG A 229 0.28 3.75 -0.87
N VAL A 230 -0.34 2.95 -0.02
CA VAL A 230 -0.75 3.32 1.35
C VAL A 230 0.31 2.85 2.33
N THR A 231 0.72 3.73 3.24
CA THR A 231 1.68 3.43 4.32
C THR A 231 1.01 2.77 5.52
N GLY A 232 1.82 2.25 6.46
CA GLY A 232 1.35 1.82 7.78
C GLY A 232 0.51 0.54 7.79
N GLN A 233 0.67 -0.33 6.79
CA GLN A 233 -0.11 -1.57 6.69
C GLN A 233 0.39 -2.69 7.61
N TRP A 234 1.63 -2.61 8.07
CA TRP A 234 2.28 -3.58 8.95
C TRP A 234 3.32 -2.89 9.81
N VAL A 235 3.79 -3.53 10.87
CA VAL A 235 4.66 -2.88 11.85
C VAL A 235 6.01 -2.46 11.27
N GLY A 236 6.60 -3.30 10.39
CA GLY A 236 7.95 -3.12 9.88
C GLY A 236 8.94 -4.12 10.47
N ILE A 237 10.24 -3.80 10.34
CA ILE A 237 11.35 -4.66 10.79
C ILE A 237 12.03 -4.02 11.99
N ASN A 238 12.12 -4.76 13.08
CA ASN A 238 12.76 -4.34 14.32
C ASN A 238 13.95 -5.25 14.65
N ILE A 239 15.16 -4.68 14.70
CA ILE A 239 16.39 -5.39 14.97
C ILE A 239 16.89 -4.98 16.35
N ALA A 240 16.84 -5.93 17.29
CA ALA A 240 17.19 -5.70 18.68
C ALA A 240 18.72 -5.64 18.90
N TYR A 241 19.13 -5.05 20.01
CA TYR A 241 20.54 -4.91 20.41
C TYR A 241 21.28 -6.25 20.63
N THR A 242 20.54 -7.33 20.84
CA THR A 242 21.06 -8.70 20.94
C THR A 242 21.53 -9.22 19.59
N SER A 243 20.91 -8.77 18.52
CA SER A 243 21.25 -9.12 17.14
C SER A 243 22.62 -8.55 16.73
N LYS A 244 23.46 -9.29 16.06
CA LYS A 244 24.84 -8.85 15.74
C LYS A 244 25.11 -8.68 14.25
N HIS A 245 24.50 -9.49 13.41
CA HIS A 245 24.72 -9.45 11.96
C HIS A 245 23.40 -9.53 11.22
N ASN A 246 23.09 -8.50 10.44
CA ASN A 246 21.87 -8.45 9.66
C ASN A 246 22.22 -7.96 8.26
N GLN A 247 21.79 -8.70 7.27
CA GLN A 247 22.05 -8.37 5.88
C GLN A 247 20.79 -8.49 5.03
N PHE A 248 20.59 -7.46 4.18
CA PHE A 248 19.57 -7.45 3.14
C PHE A 248 20.25 -7.20 1.80
N THR A 249 20.02 -8.08 0.84
CA THR A 249 20.56 -7.98 -0.51
C THR A 249 19.42 -8.09 -1.52
N ASN A 250 19.34 -7.17 -2.47
CA ASN A 250 18.29 -7.16 -3.51
C ASN A 250 16.87 -7.20 -2.93
N CYS A 251 16.63 -6.57 -1.80
CA CYS A 251 15.35 -6.61 -1.11
C CYS A 251 14.52 -5.35 -1.36
N GLU A 252 13.21 -5.49 -1.18
CA GLU A 252 12.27 -4.37 -1.16
C GLU A 252 11.43 -4.43 0.12
N ILE A 253 11.40 -3.31 0.86
CA ILE A 253 10.65 -3.13 2.10
C ILE A 253 9.74 -1.94 1.91
N ARG A 254 8.40 -2.13 2.01
CA ARG A 254 7.47 -1.05 1.71
C ARG A 254 6.16 -1.12 2.47
N ASN A 255 5.47 0.02 2.51
CA ASN A 255 4.13 0.19 3.08
C ASN A 255 4.05 -0.12 4.59
N SER A 256 5.18 -0.07 5.30
CA SER A 256 5.26 -0.34 6.73
C SER A 256 4.88 0.89 7.59
N TYR A 257 4.69 0.66 8.88
CA TYR A 257 4.70 1.75 9.83
C TYR A 257 6.15 2.26 10.01
N TYR A 258 7.11 1.40 10.36
CA TYR A 258 8.55 1.68 10.31
C TYR A 258 9.21 0.75 9.29
N GLY A 259 10.04 1.28 8.39
CA GLY A 259 10.80 0.43 7.45
C GLY A 259 11.72 -0.53 8.22
N LEU A 260 12.81 0.02 8.76
CA LEU A 260 13.74 -0.70 9.64
C LEU A 260 14.06 0.15 10.86
N LEU A 261 14.04 -0.47 12.04
CA LEU A 261 14.57 0.08 13.28
C LEU A 261 15.71 -0.81 13.77
N CYS A 262 16.88 -0.25 14.07
CA CYS A 262 17.98 -1.00 14.65
C CYS A 262 18.70 -0.21 15.75
N ASP A 263 19.11 -0.89 16.81
CA ASP A 263 19.83 -0.31 17.93
C ASP A 263 20.99 -1.22 18.35
N SER A 264 22.18 -0.65 18.43
CA SER A 264 23.39 -1.29 18.97
C SER A 264 23.78 -2.59 18.26
N THR A 265 23.63 -2.62 16.94
CA THR A 265 23.81 -3.81 16.09
C THR A 265 24.66 -3.51 14.85
N SER A 266 24.83 -4.50 13.98
CA SER A 266 25.42 -4.34 12.65
C SER A 266 24.36 -4.61 11.57
N LEU A 267 24.27 -3.71 10.59
CA LEU A 267 23.31 -3.75 9.49
C LEU A 267 23.99 -3.46 8.16
N VAL A 268 23.84 -4.37 7.22
CA VAL A 268 24.34 -4.22 5.84
C VAL A 268 23.14 -4.29 4.89
N LEU A 269 22.93 -3.23 4.09
CA LEU A 269 21.98 -3.24 3.00
C LEU A 269 22.72 -3.07 1.67
N TYR A 270 22.48 -3.96 0.75
CA TYR A 270 23.01 -3.89 -0.61
C TYR A 270 21.86 -3.97 -1.62
N ASN A 271 21.80 -3.01 -2.56
CA ASN A 271 20.76 -2.95 -3.60
C ASN A 271 19.34 -3.12 -3.06
N THR A 272 19.04 -2.47 -1.94
CA THR A 272 17.77 -2.61 -1.21
C THR A 272 16.96 -1.31 -1.28
N ILE A 273 15.64 -1.48 -1.47
CA ILE A 273 14.68 -0.38 -1.46
C ILE A 273 13.93 -0.37 -0.14
N VAL A 274 13.85 0.78 0.50
CA VAL A 274 12.92 1.05 1.61
C VAL A 274 12.03 2.22 1.19
N HIS A 275 10.74 1.95 1.06
CA HIS A 275 9.82 2.91 0.46
C HIS A 275 8.50 2.97 1.21
N ASN A 276 7.94 4.19 1.31
CA ASN A 276 6.57 4.43 1.73
C ASN A 276 6.29 3.95 3.17
N SER A 277 6.98 4.53 4.15
CA SER A 277 6.80 4.25 5.58
C SER A 277 6.01 5.36 6.29
N ASN A 278 5.15 5.00 7.23
CA ASN A 278 4.38 5.96 8.05
C ASN A 278 5.21 6.59 9.19
N GLY A 279 6.39 6.07 9.45
CA GLY A 279 7.42 6.60 10.34
C GLY A 279 8.74 6.71 9.58
N TYR A 280 9.83 6.19 10.14
CA TYR A 280 11.15 6.19 9.50
C TYR A 280 11.26 5.18 8.36
N GLY A 281 12.06 5.51 7.33
CA GLY A 281 12.51 4.51 6.38
C GLY A 281 13.54 3.57 7.03
N LEU A 282 14.69 4.11 7.47
CA LEU A 282 15.63 3.43 8.37
C LEU A 282 15.96 4.38 9.52
N ALA A 283 15.81 3.91 10.76
CA ALA A 283 16.36 4.57 11.93
C ALA A 283 17.37 3.64 12.63
N ALA A 284 18.64 4.03 12.60
CA ALA A 284 19.73 3.31 13.25
C ALA A 284 20.30 4.14 14.40
N ARG A 285 20.51 3.48 15.52
CA ARG A 285 21.12 4.07 16.71
C ARG A 285 22.29 3.20 17.17
N HIS A 286 23.43 3.84 17.49
CA HIS A 286 24.60 3.20 18.07
C HIS A 286 25.06 1.93 17.31
N SER A 287 24.92 1.94 16.01
CA SER A 287 25.05 0.78 15.14
C SER A 287 26.15 0.97 14.09
N ASN A 288 26.70 -0.14 13.61
CA ASN A 288 27.54 -0.16 12.41
C ASN A 288 26.64 -0.34 11.19
N VAL A 289 26.62 0.62 10.28
CA VAL A 289 25.66 0.63 9.16
C VAL A 289 26.40 0.76 7.84
N GLU A 290 26.18 -0.19 6.94
CA GLU A 290 26.71 -0.13 5.58
C GLU A 290 25.55 -0.18 4.58
N LEU A 291 25.37 0.91 3.81
CA LEU A 291 24.33 1.08 2.82
C LEU A 291 24.97 1.30 1.45
N ARG A 292 24.78 0.37 0.52
CA ARG A 292 25.29 0.48 -0.85
C ARG A 292 24.21 0.24 -1.88
N TYR A 293 24.12 1.12 -2.87
CA TYR A 293 23.13 1.05 -3.95
C TYR A 293 21.69 1.00 -3.43
N CYS A 294 21.41 1.64 -2.32
CA CYS A 294 20.11 1.60 -1.66
C CYS A 294 19.24 2.82 -1.99
N GLN A 295 17.94 2.64 -1.83
CA GLN A 295 16.95 3.69 -1.97
C GLN A 295 16.13 3.80 -0.69
N PHE A 296 16.05 5.00 -0.11
CA PHE A 296 15.19 5.33 1.01
C PHE A 296 14.30 6.50 0.62
N THR A 297 13.01 6.24 0.47
CA THR A 297 12.09 7.21 -0.14
C THR A 297 10.73 7.23 0.51
N ASN A 298 10.12 8.42 0.55
CA ASN A 298 8.73 8.63 0.98
C ASN A 298 8.42 8.09 2.38
N SER A 299 9.10 8.59 3.39
CA SER A 299 8.80 8.30 4.79
C SER A 299 8.22 9.54 5.47
N LEU A 300 7.23 9.40 6.36
CA LEU A 300 6.66 10.54 7.07
C LEU A 300 7.68 11.19 8.01
N ASP A 301 8.44 10.37 8.74
CA ASP A 301 9.62 10.79 9.47
C ASP A 301 10.84 10.82 8.52
N ASP A 302 12.05 10.75 9.04
CA ASP A 302 13.24 10.78 8.19
C ASP A 302 13.33 9.52 7.30
N CYS A 303 13.68 9.69 6.02
CA CYS A 303 13.92 8.53 5.17
C CYS A 303 15.12 7.72 5.67
N LEU A 304 16.18 8.40 6.11
CA LEU A 304 17.35 7.81 6.76
C LEU A 304 17.70 8.63 8.00
N LEU A 305 17.70 8.00 9.18
CA LEU A 305 18.13 8.56 10.46
C LEU A 305 19.29 7.75 11.04
N LEU A 306 20.43 8.39 11.30
CA LEU A 306 21.63 7.77 11.88
C LEU A 306 22.03 8.52 13.16
N LEU A 307 22.01 7.86 14.30
CA LEU A 307 22.29 8.46 15.61
C LEU A 307 23.46 7.74 16.31
N GLY A 308 24.61 8.39 16.43
CA GLY A 308 25.81 7.84 17.07
C GLY A 308 26.25 6.52 16.41
N CYS A 309 26.28 6.49 15.10
CA CYS A 309 26.60 5.33 14.28
C CYS A 309 28.02 5.44 13.68
N ASP A 310 28.59 4.30 13.31
CA ASP A 310 29.67 4.20 12.32
C ASP A 310 29.04 3.78 10.99
N ALA A 311 29.01 4.69 10.00
CA ALA A 311 28.15 4.52 8.83
C ALA A 311 28.90 4.79 7.51
N ILE A 312 28.64 3.91 6.54
CA ILE A 312 29.00 4.07 5.13
C ILE A 312 27.71 4.15 4.31
N VAL A 313 27.56 5.21 3.52
CA VAL A 313 26.45 5.43 2.62
C VAL A 313 27.02 5.69 1.22
N ASP A 314 26.86 4.73 0.31
CA ASP A 314 27.50 4.79 -0.99
C ASP A 314 26.51 4.44 -2.12
N HIS A 315 26.48 5.26 -3.19
CA HIS A 315 25.56 5.12 -4.32
C HIS A 315 24.08 5.00 -3.88
N CYS A 316 23.67 5.76 -2.87
CA CYS A 316 22.32 5.74 -2.35
C CYS A 316 21.45 6.88 -2.90
N THR A 317 20.14 6.64 -2.97
CA THR A 317 19.13 7.65 -3.26
C THR A 317 18.27 7.86 -2.03
N LEU A 318 18.35 9.07 -1.46
CA LEU A 318 17.57 9.50 -0.31
C LEU A 318 16.61 10.59 -0.79
N ALA A 319 15.31 10.30 -0.91
CA ALA A 319 14.38 11.23 -1.53
C ALA A 319 13.07 11.38 -0.75
N GLN A 320 12.81 12.60 -0.29
CA GLN A 320 11.68 12.91 0.58
C GLN A 320 10.54 13.58 -0.18
N PHE A 321 9.63 12.76 -0.72
CA PHE A 321 8.43 13.20 -1.42
C PHE A 321 7.15 12.60 -0.80
N PHE A 322 7.15 12.31 0.49
CA PHE A 322 6.00 11.71 1.17
C PHE A 322 4.71 12.52 0.92
N PRO A 323 3.68 11.91 0.28
CA PRO A 323 2.56 12.67 -0.26
C PRO A 323 1.48 12.99 0.77
N PHE A 324 1.37 12.20 1.85
CA PHE A 324 0.20 12.25 2.75
C PHE A 324 0.32 13.27 3.88
N SER A 325 1.44 13.99 4.00
CA SER A 325 1.64 15.02 5.02
C SER A 325 2.59 16.11 4.56
N ALA A 326 2.23 17.35 4.87
CA ALA A 326 3.15 18.49 4.75
C ALA A 326 4.23 18.50 5.84
N ASN A 327 3.98 17.80 6.96
CA ASN A 327 4.89 17.76 8.12
C ASN A 327 5.94 16.61 8.03
N ARG A 328 6.20 16.11 6.81
CA ARG A 328 7.28 15.17 6.56
C ARG A 328 8.62 15.72 7.01
N LYS A 329 9.50 14.83 7.51
CA LYS A 329 10.83 15.23 7.98
C LYS A 329 11.87 15.16 6.86
N ALA A 330 13.13 14.93 7.21
CA ALA A 330 14.25 14.99 6.28
C ALA A 330 14.38 13.74 5.38
N ALA A 331 15.06 13.90 4.25
CA ALA A 331 15.53 12.76 3.46
C ALA A 331 16.70 12.06 4.19
N PHE A 332 17.58 12.87 4.80
CA PHE A 332 18.72 12.38 5.56
C PHE A 332 18.91 13.19 6.85
N ASN A 333 18.99 12.49 7.97
CA ASN A 333 19.27 13.08 9.28
C ASN A 333 20.35 12.26 10.00
N PHE A 334 21.39 12.93 10.52
CA PHE A 334 22.44 12.27 11.29
C PHE A 334 22.94 13.16 12.45
N ALA A 335 23.29 12.51 13.55
CA ALA A 335 23.76 13.17 14.75
C ALA A 335 24.69 12.29 15.59
N ASN A 336 25.58 12.92 16.36
CA ASN A 336 26.19 12.24 17.48
C ASN A 336 25.17 12.12 18.64
N THR A 337 25.50 11.30 19.62
CA THR A 337 24.69 11.13 20.85
C THR A 337 25.62 11.10 22.07
N THR A 338 25.45 10.12 22.96
CA THR A 338 26.48 9.75 23.95
C THR A 338 27.63 8.96 23.32
N LEU A 339 27.43 8.50 22.07
CA LEU A 339 28.45 7.85 21.25
C LEU A 339 28.80 8.75 20.05
N PRO A 340 30.04 8.63 19.53
CA PRO A 340 30.46 9.38 18.33
C PRO A 340 29.64 8.96 17.11
N MET A 341 29.57 9.87 16.15
CA MET A 341 29.08 9.62 14.82
C MET A 341 30.24 9.66 13.84
N THR A 342 30.44 8.59 13.08
CA THR A 342 31.34 8.57 11.93
C THR A 342 30.51 8.29 10.68
N LEU A 343 30.61 9.17 9.66
CA LEU A 343 29.86 9.03 8.42
C LEU A 343 30.76 9.24 7.21
N LEU A 344 30.86 8.24 6.37
CA LEU A 344 31.37 8.36 5.01
C LEU A 344 30.20 8.26 4.02
N CYS A 345 29.90 9.34 3.32
CA CYS A 345 28.83 9.40 2.34
C CYS A 345 29.40 9.72 0.95
N THR A 346 29.26 8.78 0.02
CA THR A 346 29.84 8.91 -1.32
C THR A 346 28.79 8.64 -2.40
N ASN A 347 28.92 9.31 -3.54
CA ASN A 347 28.10 9.04 -4.73
C ASN A 347 26.58 9.00 -4.43
N THR A 348 26.10 9.85 -3.53
CA THR A 348 24.74 9.76 -3.00
C THR A 348 23.91 10.99 -3.40
N LEU A 349 22.65 10.73 -3.82
CA LEU A 349 21.66 11.75 -4.11
C LEU A 349 20.76 11.95 -2.88
N VAL A 350 20.73 13.17 -2.36
CA VAL A 350 19.83 13.61 -1.27
C VAL A 350 18.95 14.73 -1.79
N THR A 351 17.65 14.45 -1.99
CA THR A 351 16.71 15.42 -2.58
C THR A 351 15.30 15.30 -2.00
N GLY A 352 14.40 16.20 -2.35
CA GLY A 352 13.01 16.20 -1.86
C GLY A 352 12.24 17.46 -2.21
N TYR A 353 11.04 17.61 -1.64
CA TYR A 353 10.22 18.82 -1.85
C TYR A 353 10.78 20.06 -1.17
N ALA A 354 11.23 19.94 0.08
CA ALA A 354 11.77 21.08 0.84
C ALA A 354 13.14 21.49 0.28
N GLU A 355 13.52 22.74 0.51
CA GLU A 355 14.84 23.25 0.10
C GLU A 355 15.97 22.67 0.96
N ASN A 356 15.67 22.34 2.22
CA ASN A 356 16.60 21.70 3.15
C ASN A 356 16.03 20.36 3.58
N VAL A 357 16.53 19.27 3.00
CA VAL A 357 16.11 17.90 3.32
C VAL A 357 17.24 17.08 3.97
N MET A 358 18.36 17.70 4.28
CA MET A 358 19.46 17.10 5.04
C MET A 358 19.62 17.84 6.38
N VAL A 359 19.62 17.07 7.47
CA VAL A 359 19.77 17.59 8.83
C VAL A 359 21.02 16.98 9.46
N LYS A 360 21.85 17.85 10.02
CA LYS A 360 23.02 17.48 10.83
C LYS A 360 22.86 18.11 12.21
N GLU A 361 22.89 17.30 13.26
CA GLU A 361 22.78 17.79 14.62
C GLU A 361 24.00 17.39 15.47
N THR A 362 24.50 18.31 16.28
CA THR A 362 25.44 18.00 17.34
C THR A 362 24.71 17.99 18.67
N VAL A 363 24.31 16.80 19.10
CA VAL A 363 23.54 16.61 20.35
C VAL A 363 24.46 16.76 21.58
N ASN A 364 25.71 16.34 21.44
CA ASN A 364 26.70 16.44 22.51
C ASN A 364 28.03 17.00 21.96
N GLU A 365 28.34 18.23 22.32
CA GLU A 365 29.56 18.93 21.88
C GLU A 365 30.88 18.29 22.37
N GLN A 366 30.81 17.41 23.39
CA GLN A 366 31.97 16.71 23.93
C GLN A 366 32.27 15.38 23.21
N VAL A 367 31.38 14.95 22.34
CA VAL A 367 31.45 13.68 21.59
C VAL A 367 31.70 13.98 20.13
N PRO A 368 32.67 13.30 19.47
CA PRO A 368 32.99 13.54 18.07
C PRO A 368 31.79 13.36 17.13
N LEU A 369 31.73 14.23 16.11
CA LEU A 369 30.83 14.12 14.96
C LEU A 369 31.71 14.27 13.71
N ASP A 370 32.23 13.15 13.22
CA ASP A 370 33.08 13.06 12.04
C ASP A 370 32.27 12.66 10.84
N TYR A 371 32.26 13.45 9.77
CA TYR A 371 31.51 13.15 8.57
C TYR A 371 32.25 13.67 7.34
N HIS A 372 32.10 12.93 6.22
CA HIS A 372 32.66 13.35 4.95
C HIS A 372 31.71 12.95 3.81
N PHE A 373 31.47 13.91 2.90
CA PHE A 373 30.66 13.74 1.70
C PHE A 373 31.55 13.94 0.48
N THR A 374 31.53 12.97 -0.46
CA THR A 374 32.29 13.04 -1.71
C THR A 374 31.38 12.70 -2.90
N ASN A 375 31.43 13.50 -3.96
CA ASN A 375 30.69 13.29 -5.21
C ASN A 375 29.18 13.07 -4.94
N CYS A 376 28.55 14.00 -4.22
CA CYS A 376 27.13 13.91 -3.86
C CYS A 376 26.33 15.06 -4.48
N ILE A 377 25.02 14.84 -4.63
CA ILE A 377 24.04 15.91 -4.86
C ILE A 377 23.26 16.07 -3.57
N LEU A 378 23.31 17.27 -2.98
CA LEU A 378 22.72 17.55 -1.68
C LEU A 378 21.74 18.74 -1.76
N ARG A 379 20.47 18.50 -1.48
CA ARG A 379 19.42 19.53 -1.41
C ARG A 379 19.42 20.14 -0.02
N THR A 380 20.33 21.06 0.18
CA THR A 380 20.49 21.83 1.42
C THR A 380 21.30 23.09 1.10
N ASP A 381 21.35 24.06 2.03
CA ASP A 381 22.18 25.24 1.90
C ASP A 381 23.66 24.86 1.76
N SER A 382 24.36 25.53 0.85
CA SER A 382 25.78 25.27 0.64
C SER A 382 26.58 25.69 1.88
N VAL A 383 27.54 24.83 2.26
CA VAL A 383 28.43 25.05 3.39
C VAL A 383 29.87 25.12 2.87
N ASP A 384 30.59 26.16 3.25
CA ASP A 384 32.04 26.30 2.97
C ASP A 384 32.85 25.57 4.06
N ALA A 385 33.00 24.26 3.89
CA ALA A 385 33.72 23.37 4.81
C ALA A 385 34.40 22.25 4.00
N PRO A 386 35.51 22.55 3.29
CA PRO A 386 36.17 21.60 2.39
C PRO A 386 36.69 20.34 3.11
N GLU A 387 36.86 20.39 4.41
CA GLU A 387 37.22 19.24 5.23
C GLU A 387 36.11 18.21 5.36
N HIS A 388 34.87 18.57 5.03
CA HIS A 388 33.70 17.72 5.11
C HIS A 388 33.02 17.45 3.75
N PHE A 389 33.26 18.32 2.76
CA PHE A 389 32.54 18.28 1.49
C PHE A 389 33.47 18.39 0.29
N GLU A 390 33.51 17.37 -0.55
CA GLU A 390 34.34 17.30 -1.74
C GLU A 390 33.44 16.95 -2.98
N GLU A 391 33.61 17.70 -4.07
CA GLU A 391 32.90 17.50 -5.34
C GLU A 391 31.34 17.51 -5.23
N ILE A 392 30.80 18.37 -4.39
CA ILE A 392 29.37 18.44 -4.12
C ILE A 392 28.64 19.32 -5.14
N ILE A 393 27.50 18.83 -5.62
CA ILE A 393 26.47 19.63 -6.29
C ILE A 393 25.44 20.03 -5.22
N TRP A 394 25.43 21.32 -4.87
CA TRP A 394 24.42 21.89 -3.98
C TRP A 394 23.14 22.15 -4.77
N GLU A 395 22.09 21.35 -4.53
CA GLU A 395 20.80 21.52 -5.18
C GLU A 395 19.96 22.58 -4.45
N SER A 396 19.39 23.50 -5.20
CA SER A 396 18.49 24.54 -4.72
C SER A 396 17.28 24.69 -5.65
N SER A 397 16.33 25.53 -5.29
CA SER A 397 15.18 25.90 -6.15
C SER A 397 15.59 26.61 -7.46
N LYS A 398 16.88 26.97 -7.62
CA LYS A 398 17.43 27.60 -8.83
C LYS A 398 18.23 26.62 -9.69
N SER A 399 18.41 25.40 -9.25
CA SER A 399 19.11 24.37 -10.02
C SER A 399 18.32 24.02 -11.29
N GLU A 400 19.01 23.74 -12.37
CA GLU A 400 18.41 23.38 -13.67
C GLU A 400 17.63 22.07 -13.57
N VAL A 401 18.14 21.09 -12.82
CA VAL A 401 17.46 19.84 -12.44
C VAL A 401 17.37 19.81 -10.94
N GLN A 402 16.16 19.60 -10.40
CA GLN A 402 15.91 19.61 -8.98
C GLN A 402 14.72 18.73 -8.58
N GLY A 403 14.70 18.25 -7.35
CA GLY A 403 13.59 17.53 -6.74
C GLY A 403 13.16 16.34 -7.58
N THR A 404 11.88 16.30 -7.98
CA THR A 404 11.30 15.20 -8.77
C THR A 404 11.91 15.06 -10.16
N GLN A 405 12.55 16.09 -10.69
CA GLN A 405 13.17 16.07 -12.02
C GLN A 405 14.41 15.17 -12.11
N HIS A 406 14.98 14.75 -10.99
CA HIS A 406 16.04 13.74 -10.98
C HIS A 406 15.58 12.35 -11.41
N PHE A 407 14.28 12.10 -11.44
CA PHE A 407 13.71 10.77 -11.58
C PHE A 407 12.91 10.61 -12.86
N ARG A 408 12.84 9.37 -13.35
CA ARG A 408 12.24 9.05 -14.66
C ARG A 408 10.75 9.36 -14.72
N ASN A 409 10.00 9.06 -13.67
CA ASN A 409 8.55 9.30 -13.66
C ASN A 409 8.01 9.43 -12.23
N ILE A 410 7.68 10.67 -11.86
CA ILE A 410 6.97 10.98 -10.62
C ILE A 410 5.62 11.60 -11.01
N ASP A 411 4.53 10.88 -10.76
CA ASP A 411 3.15 11.32 -10.97
C ASP A 411 2.47 11.46 -9.59
N GLU A 412 2.49 12.68 -9.07
CA GLU A 412 1.97 12.99 -7.72
C GLU A 412 0.45 12.86 -7.65
N GLU A 413 -0.27 13.11 -8.76
CA GLU A 413 -1.73 12.98 -8.80
C GLU A 413 -2.17 11.53 -8.67
N LYS A 414 -1.38 10.61 -9.25
CA LYS A 414 -1.62 9.18 -9.16
C LYS A 414 -0.86 8.51 -8.03
N LEU A 415 -0.07 9.26 -7.25
CA LEU A 415 0.81 8.73 -6.20
C LEU A 415 1.77 7.65 -6.74
N PHE A 416 2.23 7.81 -7.98
CA PHE A 416 3.15 6.90 -8.63
C PHE A 416 4.57 7.46 -8.62
N TYR A 417 5.52 6.70 -8.10
CA TYR A 417 6.90 7.15 -7.87
C TYR A 417 7.89 6.13 -8.44
N ASP A 418 8.37 6.37 -9.67
CA ASP A 418 9.53 5.65 -10.24
C ASP A 418 10.81 6.47 -9.95
N PHE A 419 11.52 6.08 -8.91
CA PHE A 419 12.77 6.71 -8.49
C PHE A 419 14.01 6.28 -9.30
N ALA A 420 13.84 5.63 -10.45
CA ALA A 420 14.96 5.44 -11.36
C ALA A 420 15.48 6.80 -11.84
N ILE A 421 16.80 7.00 -11.75
CA ILE A 421 17.44 8.27 -12.10
C ILE A 421 17.31 8.51 -13.60
N ASP A 422 16.80 9.68 -13.97
CA ASP A 422 16.65 10.08 -15.36
C ASP A 422 17.99 10.51 -15.96
N SER A 423 18.16 10.29 -17.25
CA SER A 423 19.36 10.64 -18.00
C SER A 423 19.66 12.15 -18.07
N ILE A 424 18.63 13.00 -17.85
CA ILE A 424 18.82 14.47 -17.78
C ILE A 424 19.43 14.91 -16.46
N SER A 425 19.35 14.06 -15.43
CA SER A 425 19.90 14.37 -14.11
C SER A 425 21.44 14.36 -14.14
N PRO A 426 22.12 15.35 -13.52
CA PRO A 426 23.56 15.28 -13.33
C PRO A 426 24.00 14.07 -12.49
N ALA A 427 23.10 13.48 -11.71
CA ALA A 427 23.32 12.24 -10.97
C ALA A 427 23.66 11.08 -11.93
N PHE A 428 22.96 10.98 -13.07
CA PHE A 428 23.18 9.92 -14.05
C PHE A 428 24.60 9.95 -14.65
N THR A 429 25.07 11.15 -15.02
CA THR A 429 26.39 11.30 -15.67
C THR A 429 27.56 11.19 -14.71
N ARG A 430 27.34 11.42 -13.42
CA ARG A 430 28.35 11.38 -12.36
C ARG A 430 28.32 10.07 -11.55
N ASP A 431 27.48 9.12 -11.93
CA ASP A 431 27.27 7.85 -11.20
C ASP A 431 26.87 8.08 -9.73
N ILE A 432 25.92 9.01 -9.52
CA ILE A 432 25.41 9.38 -8.21
C ILE A 432 24.04 8.76 -7.99
N GLY A 433 23.80 8.22 -6.79
CA GLY A 433 22.56 7.58 -6.42
C GLY A 433 22.47 6.12 -6.88
N ARG A 434 21.30 5.52 -6.62
CA ARG A 434 21.03 4.15 -7.03
C ARG A 434 20.71 4.11 -8.53
N ILE A 435 21.70 3.80 -9.33
CA ILE A 435 21.53 3.59 -10.77
C ILE A 435 21.27 2.10 -11.01
N PHE A 436 20.12 1.77 -11.59
CA PHE A 436 19.83 0.39 -11.97
C PHE A 436 20.78 -0.03 -13.11
N GLN A 437 21.76 -0.85 -12.79
CA GLN A 437 22.44 -1.61 -13.84
C GLN A 437 21.44 -2.64 -14.38
N LYS A 438 21.17 -2.56 -15.69
CA LYS A 438 20.32 -3.53 -16.39
C LYS A 438 20.98 -4.89 -16.48
#